data_bfc11f387fe8eb69ccb7e7567e386f65
#
_entry.id   bfc11f387fe8eb69ccb7e7567e386f65
#
_cell.length_a   1.000
_cell.length_b   1.000
_cell.length_c   1.000
_cell.angle_alpha   90.00
_cell.angle_beta   90.00
_cell.angle_gamma   90.00
#
_symmetry.space_group_name_H-M   'P 1'
#
loop_
_entity.id
_entity.type
_entity.pdbx_description
1 polymer ?
#
loop_
_entity_poly.entity_id
_entity_poly.type
_entity_poly.pdbx_seq_one_letter_code
_entity_poly.pdbx_strand_id
1 'polypeptide(L)'
;DRCLYSLSAEARARGDTEKALALLDAACRLDVLFHGENAPGMHGNYELARAELLALAGKTPAALDAAEAYAESAVTGCRAQEYSPLFFNRLSSSGIMDVSDGFLRENALFVLESSEPLHALKQEPRYAALLERLKAAAGTKPDDAGRKAN
;
A
#
# COMPACT_ATOMS: atom_id res chain seq x y z
N ASP A 1 9.88 -5.15 11.45
CA ASP A 1 9.32 -5.09 10.11
C ASP A 1 10.35 -4.60 9.08
N ARG A 2 11.04 -3.46 9.29
CA ARG A 2 12.06 -2.91 8.36
C ARG A 2 13.15 -3.91 7.98
N CYS A 3 13.64 -4.72 8.93
CA CYS A 3 14.65 -5.74 8.63
C CYS A 3 14.12 -6.78 7.64
N LEU A 4 12.88 -7.25 7.81
CA LEU A 4 12.27 -8.21 6.90
C LEU A 4 12.04 -7.60 5.52
N TYR A 5 11.62 -6.34 5.46
CA TYR A 5 11.48 -5.61 4.21
C TYR A 5 12.83 -5.47 3.46
N SER A 6 13.88 -5.11 4.17
CA SER A 6 15.24 -5.02 3.59
C SER A 6 15.75 -6.37 3.10
N LEU A 7 15.51 -7.44 3.86
CA LEU A 7 15.85 -8.81 3.46
C LEU A 7 15.05 -9.27 2.23
N SER A 8 13.77 -8.86 2.12
CA SER A 8 12.96 -9.10 0.94
C SER A 8 13.54 -8.41 -0.30
N ALA A 9 13.94 -7.14 -0.15
CA ALA A 9 14.58 -6.40 -1.24
C ALA A 9 15.90 -7.06 -1.69
N GLU A 10 16.70 -7.58 -0.74
CA GLU A 10 17.92 -8.31 -1.04
C GLU A 10 17.64 -9.65 -1.73
N ALA A 11 16.63 -10.41 -1.29
CA ALA A 11 16.21 -11.64 -1.94
C ALA A 11 15.73 -11.38 -3.38
N ARG A 12 14.95 -10.30 -3.58
CA ARG A 12 14.55 -9.82 -4.91
C ARG A 12 15.75 -9.54 -5.81
N ALA A 13 16.74 -8.79 -5.29
CA ALA A 13 17.94 -8.46 -6.04
C ALA A 13 18.76 -9.70 -6.47
N ARG A 14 18.64 -10.79 -5.73
CA ARG A 14 19.24 -12.10 -6.04
C ARG A 14 18.37 -12.98 -6.95
N GLY A 15 17.18 -12.51 -7.33
CA GLY A 15 16.23 -13.27 -8.14
C GLY A 15 15.44 -14.34 -7.36
N ASP A 16 15.55 -14.37 -6.03
CA ASP A 16 14.83 -15.31 -5.16
C ASP A 16 13.45 -14.75 -4.79
N THR A 17 12.53 -14.81 -5.75
CA THR A 17 11.19 -14.25 -5.65
C THR A 17 10.36 -14.92 -4.54
N GLU A 18 10.49 -16.23 -4.37
CA GLU A 18 9.73 -16.97 -3.35
C GLU A 18 10.13 -16.50 -1.95
N LYS A 19 11.44 -16.41 -1.70
CA LYS A 19 11.95 -15.90 -0.43
C LYS A 19 11.58 -14.44 -0.21
N ALA A 20 11.64 -13.61 -1.26
CA ALA A 20 11.23 -12.21 -1.17
C ALA A 20 9.77 -12.07 -0.76
N LEU A 21 8.86 -12.85 -1.37
CA LEU A 21 7.43 -12.87 -1.01
C LEU A 21 7.21 -13.39 0.41
N ALA A 22 7.88 -14.47 0.82
CA ALA A 22 7.75 -15.01 2.17
C ALA A 22 8.20 -14.00 3.24
N LEU A 23 9.25 -13.23 2.98
CA LEU A 23 9.74 -12.17 3.86
C LEU A 23 8.77 -10.97 3.93
N LEU A 24 8.15 -10.60 2.81
CA LEU A 24 7.09 -9.57 2.80
C LEU A 24 5.85 -10.02 3.59
N ASP A 25 5.41 -11.25 3.40
CA ASP A 25 4.28 -11.80 4.15
C ASP A 25 4.56 -11.84 5.65
N ALA A 26 5.80 -12.18 6.05
CA ALA A 26 6.20 -12.16 7.45
C ALA A 26 6.26 -10.71 8.00
N ALA A 27 6.73 -9.75 7.21
CA ALA A 27 6.76 -8.34 7.59
C ALA A 27 5.35 -7.79 7.79
N CYS A 28 4.42 -8.11 6.87
CA CYS A 28 3.02 -7.71 6.95
C CYS A 28 2.33 -8.29 8.19
N ARG A 29 2.53 -9.58 8.49
CA ARG A 29 1.97 -10.20 9.70
C ARG A 29 2.49 -9.56 10.98
N LEU A 30 3.76 -9.21 11.00
CA LEU A 30 4.37 -8.53 12.14
C LEU A 30 3.79 -7.13 12.30
N ASP A 31 3.58 -6.42 11.21
CA ASP A 31 2.96 -5.10 11.20
C ASP A 31 1.53 -5.14 11.73
N VAL A 32 0.72 -6.09 11.26
CA VAL A 32 -0.64 -6.33 11.78
C VAL A 32 -0.63 -6.62 13.28
N LEU A 33 0.33 -7.41 13.75
CA LEU A 33 0.45 -7.74 15.18
C LEU A 33 0.70 -6.49 16.03
N PHE A 34 1.50 -5.55 15.55
CA PHE A 34 1.85 -4.35 16.30
C PHE A 34 0.84 -3.20 16.14
N HIS A 35 0.27 -3.04 14.95
CA HIS A 35 -0.56 -1.89 14.60
C HIS A 35 -2.05 -2.22 14.42
N GLY A 36 -2.40 -3.49 14.36
CA GLY A 36 -3.76 -3.97 14.08
C GLY A 36 -4.07 -4.06 12.59
N GLU A 37 -5.17 -4.74 12.28
CA GLU A 37 -5.59 -5.03 10.89
C GLU A 37 -5.97 -3.77 10.09
N ASN A 38 -6.33 -2.70 10.78
CA ASN A 38 -6.79 -1.45 10.16
C ASN A 38 -5.71 -0.35 10.18
N ALA A 39 -4.45 -0.69 10.42
CA ALA A 39 -3.36 0.28 10.45
C ALA A 39 -3.12 0.85 9.05
N PRO A 40 -3.41 2.13 8.82
CA PRO A 40 -3.23 2.73 7.51
C PRO A 40 -1.75 3.00 7.22
N GLY A 41 -1.37 2.91 5.96
CA GLY A 41 -0.11 3.44 5.46
C GLY A 41 1.04 2.44 5.33
N MET A 42 1.16 1.43 6.19
CA MET A 42 2.23 0.43 6.05
C MET A 42 1.79 -0.74 5.15
N HIS A 43 0.54 -1.19 5.27
CA HIS A 43 -0.01 -2.26 4.42
C HIS A 43 0.08 -1.93 2.92
N GLY A 44 -0.23 -0.68 2.54
CA GLY A 44 -0.12 -0.27 1.14
C GLY A 44 1.28 -0.49 0.56
N ASN A 45 2.34 -0.20 1.30
CA ASN A 45 3.71 -0.40 0.83
C ASN A 45 4.05 -1.89 0.63
N TYR A 46 3.53 -2.77 1.48
CA TYR A 46 3.71 -4.22 1.33
C TYR A 46 2.95 -4.75 0.12
N GLU A 47 1.72 -4.30 -0.11
CA GLU A 47 0.93 -4.72 -1.27
C GLU A 47 1.54 -4.23 -2.58
N LEU A 48 2.09 -3.01 -2.62
CA LEU A 48 2.83 -2.53 -3.77
C LEU A 48 4.06 -3.40 -4.07
N ALA A 49 4.90 -3.65 -3.07
CA ALA A 49 6.08 -4.49 -3.25
C ALA A 49 5.72 -5.92 -3.65
N ARG A 50 4.60 -6.44 -3.13
CA ARG A 50 4.05 -7.73 -3.51
C ARG A 50 3.58 -7.76 -4.95
N ALA A 51 2.84 -6.73 -5.39
CA ALA A 51 2.39 -6.59 -6.77
C ALA A 51 3.58 -6.60 -7.74
N GLU A 52 4.63 -5.82 -7.45
CA GLU A 52 5.85 -5.78 -8.25
C GLU A 52 6.56 -7.14 -8.34
N LEU A 53 6.74 -7.83 -7.21
CA LEU A 53 7.37 -9.15 -7.18
C LEU A 53 6.58 -10.19 -7.96
N LEU A 54 5.24 -10.18 -7.82
CA LEU A 54 4.36 -11.10 -8.52
C LEU A 54 4.33 -10.81 -10.03
N ALA A 55 4.36 -9.54 -10.42
CA ALA A 55 4.46 -9.14 -11.83
C ALA A 55 5.76 -9.61 -12.45
N LEU A 56 6.90 -9.41 -11.77
CA LEU A 56 8.21 -9.91 -12.21
C LEU A 56 8.25 -11.45 -12.31
N ALA A 57 7.50 -12.15 -11.47
CA ALA A 57 7.36 -13.61 -11.51
C ALA A 57 6.35 -14.10 -12.57
N GLY A 58 5.73 -13.21 -13.35
CA GLY A 58 4.72 -13.56 -14.35
C GLY A 58 3.39 -14.05 -13.73
N LYS A 59 3.17 -13.84 -12.45
CA LYS A 59 1.93 -14.22 -11.73
C LYS A 59 0.87 -13.12 -11.85
N THR A 60 0.47 -12.81 -13.09
CA THR A 60 -0.40 -11.68 -13.44
C THR A 60 -1.68 -11.58 -12.59
N PRO A 61 -2.51 -12.62 -12.38
CA PRO A 61 -3.72 -12.48 -11.56
C PRO A 61 -3.43 -12.03 -10.13
N ALA A 62 -2.44 -12.65 -9.48
CA ALA A 62 -2.07 -12.32 -8.11
C ALA A 62 -1.40 -10.93 -8.00
N ALA A 63 -0.68 -10.50 -9.03
CA ALA A 63 -0.11 -9.16 -9.11
C ALA A 63 -1.20 -8.09 -9.21
N LEU A 64 -2.27 -8.36 -9.98
CA LEU A 64 -3.44 -7.49 -10.08
C LEU A 64 -4.18 -7.38 -8.75
N ASP A 65 -4.39 -8.51 -8.05
CA ASP A 65 -5.03 -8.51 -6.74
C ASP A 65 -4.25 -7.64 -5.73
N ALA A 66 -2.93 -7.76 -5.71
CA ALA A 66 -2.08 -6.95 -4.83
C ALA A 66 -2.05 -5.46 -5.24
N ALA A 67 -2.04 -5.14 -6.54
CA ALA A 67 -2.13 -3.77 -7.02
C ALA A 67 -3.48 -3.11 -6.67
N GLU A 68 -4.58 -3.87 -6.74
CA GLU A 68 -5.90 -3.41 -6.30
C GLU A 68 -5.95 -3.16 -4.80
N ALA A 69 -5.37 -4.03 -3.99
CA ALA A 69 -5.29 -3.85 -2.54
C ALA A 69 -4.48 -2.59 -2.18
N TYR A 70 -3.35 -2.33 -2.88
CA TYR A 70 -2.60 -1.09 -2.73
C TYR A 70 -3.44 0.14 -3.05
N ALA A 71 -4.12 0.13 -4.20
CA ALA A 71 -4.97 1.24 -4.62
C ALA A 71 -6.14 1.48 -3.66
N GLU A 72 -6.75 0.41 -3.14
CA GLU A 72 -7.84 0.52 -2.17
C GLU A 72 -7.38 1.18 -0.87
N SER A 73 -6.16 0.88 -0.40
CA SER A 73 -5.58 1.55 0.76
C SER A 73 -5.44 3.06 0.56
N ALA A 74 -5.10 3.50 -0.66
CA ALA A 74 -5.00 4.91 -1.01
C ALA A 74 -6.38 5.59 -1.17
N VAL A 75 -7.39 4.87 -1.65
CA VAL A 75 -8.76 5.39 -1.80
C VAL A 75 -9.45 5.55 -0.45
N THR A 76 -9.27 4.59 0.46
CA THR A 76 -9.83 4.64 1.82
C THR A 76 -9.19 5.73 2.69
N GLY A 77 -8.04 6.23 2.28
CA GLY A 77 -7.35 7.32 2.96
C GLY A 77 -6.58 6.90 4.21
N CYS A 78 -5.77 7.83 4.70
CA CYS A 78 -5.00 7.63 5.93
C CYS A 78 -5.86 8.00 7.14
N ARG A 79 -6.44 7.01 7.79
CA ARG A 79 -7.06 7.26 9.10
C ARG A 79 -5.96 7.35 10.16
N ALA A 80 -6.24 8.06 11.26
CA ALA A 80 -5.31 8.14 12.39
C ALA A 80 -4.86 6.73 12.79
N GLN A 81 -3.55 6.53 12.88
CA GLN A 81 -2.96 5.24 13.19
C GLN A 81 -3.36 4.84 14.61
N GLU A 82 -4.23 3.86 14.74
CA GLU A 82 -4.58 3.25 16.00
C GLU A 82 -3.56 2.15 16.28
N TYR A 83 -2.71 2.39 17.28
CA TYR A 83 -1.79 1.36 17.76
C TYR A 83 -2.55 0.25 18.49
N SER A 84 -2.14 -0.99 18.30
CA SER A 84 -2.69 -2.10 19.06
C SER A 84 -2.55 -1.82 20.57
N PRO A 85 -3.65 -1.85 21.34
CA PRO A 85 -3.60 -1.63 22.79
C PRO A 85 -2.70 -2.62 23.52
N LEU A 86 -2.45 -3.78 22.93
CA LEU A 86 -1.62 -4.82 23.52
C LEU A 86 -0.16 -4.38 23.72
N PHE A 87 0.39 -3.60 22.77
CA PHE A 87 1.79 -3.21 22.80
C PHE A 87 2.01 -1.71 23.07
N PHE A 88 1.05 -0.87 22.69
CA PHE A 88 1.23 0.59 22.64
C PHE A 88 0.14 1.36 23.40
N ASN A 89 -0.42 0.76 24.45
CA ASN A 89 -1.50 1.35 25.24
C ASN A 89 -1.14 2.67 25.94
N ARG A 90 0.11 3.10 25.91
CA ARG A 90 0.60 4.36 26.49
C ARG A 90 1.10 5.36 25.44
N LEU A 91 1.03 5.03 24.16
CA LEU A 91 1.45 5.93 23.11
C LEU A 91 0.23 6.69 22.57
N SER A 92 0.34 8.01 22.54
CA SER A 92 -0.61 8.86 21.82
C SER A 92 -0.04 9.17 20.42
N SER A 93 -0.88 9.11 19.41
CA SER A 93 -0.53 9.38 18.00
C SER A 93 -0.36 10.90 17.69
N SER A 94 0.20 11.68 18.62
CA SER A 94 0.48 13.09 18.39
C SER A 94 1.71 13.21 17.47
N GLY A 95 1.50 13.51 16.18
CA GLY A 95 2.59 13.80 15.25
C GLY A 95 2.52 13.10 13.90
N ILE A 96 1.39 12.53 13.54
CA ILE A 96 1.17 12.03 12.17
C ILE A 96 1.09 13.25 11.25
N MET A 97 1.90 13.29 10.19
CA MET A 97 1.73 14.28 9.13
C MET A 97 0.31 14.15 8.59
N ASP A 98 -0.44 15.24 8.62
CA ASP A 98 -1.77 15.32 8.05
C ASP A 98 -1.64 15.29 6.51
N VAL A 99 -1.49 14.09 5.98
CA VAL A 99 -1.39 13.87 4.54
C VAL A 99 -2.81 13.84 3.98
N SER A 100 -3.12 14.75 3.08
CA SER A 100 -4.46 14.78 2.48
C SER A 100 -4.74 13.51 1.67
N ASP A 101 -5.98 13.03 1.72
CA ASP A 101 -6.43 11.87 0.93
C ASP A 101 -6.20 12.09 -0.57
N GLY A 102 -6.32 13.33 -1.06
CA GLY A 102 -5.99 13.68 -2.45
C GLY A 102 -4.56 13.37 -2.80
N PHE A 103 -3.61 13.77 -1.95
CA PHE A 103 -2.19 13.49 -2.17
C PHE A 103 -1.89 11.98 -2.16
N LEU A 104 -2.53 11.21 -1.27
CA LEU A 104 -2.35 9.75 -1.24
C LEU A 104 -2.80 9.09 -2.53
N ARG A 105 -3.95 9.52 -3.06
CA ARG A 105 -4.51 8.99 -4.32
C ARG A 105 -3.67 9.37 -5.53
N GLU A 106 -3.23 10.63 -5.62
CA GLU A 106 -2.33 11.10 -6.67
C GLU A 106 -0.99 10.36 -6.63
N ASN A 107 -0.42 10.18 -5.44
CA ASN A 107 0.82 9.43 -5.26
C ASN A 107 0.66 7.96 -5.64
N ALA A 108 -0.43 7.32 -5.25
CA ALA A 108 -0.70 5.93 -5.62
C ALA A 108 -0.85 5.76 -7.14
N LEU A 109 -1.56 6.69 -7.79
CA LEU A 109 -1.68 6.71 -9.24
C LEU A 109 -0.31 6.86 -9.91
N PHE A 110 0.49 7.85 -9.48
CA PHE A 110 1.83 8.08 -10.00
C PHE A 110 2.71 6.83 -9.86
N VAL A 111 2.70 6.19 -8.69
CA VAL A 111 3.51 5.00 -8.42
C VAL A 111 3.09 3.83 -9.32
N LEU A 112 1.79 3.55 -9.45
CA LEU A 112 1.30 2.48 -10.32
C LEU A 112 1.61 2.75 -11.81
N GLU A 113 1.50 3.99 -12.26
CA GLU A 113 1.83 4.35 -13.65
C GLU A 113 3.33 4.28 -13.96
N SER A 114 4.19 4.62 -12.98
CA SER A 114 5.65 4.73 -13.17
C SER A 114 6.43 3.47 -12.81
N SER A 115 5.87 2.55 -12.03
CA SER A 115 6.57 1.32 -11.60
C SER A 115 6.90 0.43 -12.80
N GLU A 116 8.20 0.29 -13.10
CA GLU A 116 8.69 -0.55 -14.20
C GLU A 116 8.24 -2.01 -14.09
N PRO A 117 8.30 -2.67 -12.91
CA PRO A 117 7.81 -4.04 -12.75
C PRO A 117 6.33 -4.22 -13.11
N LEU A 118 5.51 -3.20 -12.92
CA LEU A 118 4.08 -3.24 -13.21
C LEU A 118 3.74 -2.95 -14.67
N HIS A 119 4.73 -2.58 -15.50
CA HIS A 119 4.49 -2.32 -16.93
C HIS A 119 3.89 -3.52 -17.66
N ALA A 120 4.21 -4.74 -17.23
CA ALA A 120 3.62 -5.96 -17.80
C ALA A 120 2.08 -6.00 -17.60
N LEU A 121 1.56 -5.35 -16.55
CA LEU A 121 0.13 -5.31 -16.26
C LEU A 121 -0.64 -4.26 -17.08
N LYS A 122 0.04 -3.33 -17.77
CA LYS A 122 -0.62 -2.24 -18.52
C LYS A 122 -1.51 -2.73 -19.66
N GLN A 123 -1.30 -3.95 -20.14
CA GLN A 123 -2.13 -4.57 -21.17
C GLN A 123 -3.38 -5.26 -20.60
N GLU A 124 -3.47 -5.39 -19.28
CA GLU A 124 -4.58 -6.04 -18.61
C GLU A 124 -5.75 -5.08 -18.44
N PRO A 125 -6.97 -5.44 -18.89
CA PRO A 125 -8.15 -4.57 -18.75
C PRO A 125 -8.46 -4.21 -17.28
N ARG A 126 -8.22 -5.13 -16.34
CA ARG A 126 -8.36 -4.90 -14.90
C ARG A 126 -7.45 -3.77 -14.42
N TYR A 127 -6.19 -3.75 -14.89
CA TYR A 127 -5.22 -2.72 -14.50
C TYR A 127 -5.62 -1.35 -15.06
N ALA A 128 -6.06 -1.29 -16.30
CA ALA A 128 -6.58 -0.06 -16.89
C ALA A 128 -7.78 0.50 -16.11
N ALA A 129 -8.74 -0.37 -15.75
CA ALA A 129 -9.89 0.01 -14.93
C ALA A 129 -9.48 0.50 -13.53
N LEU A 130 -8.44 -0.11 -12.93
CA LEU A 130 -7.87 0.33 -11.64
C LEU A 130 -7.33 1.75 -11.72
N LEU A 131 -6.52 2.06 -12.74
CA LEU A 131 -5.96 3.40 -12.94
C LEU A 131 -7.06 4.45 -13.16
N GLU A 132 -8.08 4.15 -13.96
CA GLU A 132 -9.22 5.07 -14.18
C GLU A 132 -10.00 5.31 -12.88
N ARG A 133 -10.21 4.29 -12.04
CA ARG A 133 -10.84 4.44 -10.72
C ARG A 133 -10.02 5.37 -9.81
N LEU A 134 -8.69 5.21 -9.80
CA LEU A 134 -7.81 6.09 -9.02
C LEU A 134 -7.81 7.53 -9.53
N LYS A 135 -7.80 7.74 -10.85
CA LYS A 135 -7.90 9.07 -11.46
C LYS A 135 -9.20 9.78 -11.06
N ALA A 136 -10.31 9.05 -11.13
CA ALA A 136 -11.60 9.58 -10.71
C ALA A 136 -11.62 9.95 -9.22
N ALA A 137 -11.02 9.11 -8.36
CA ALA A 137 -10.93 9.36 -6.93
C ALA A 137 -9.98 10.52 -6.57
N ALA A 138 -8.88 10.70 -7.32
CA ALA A 138 -7.96 11.81 -7.15
C ALA A 138 -8.56 13.16 -7.58
N GLY A 139 -9.39 13.15 -8.63
CA GLY A 139 -10.08 14.35 -9.12
C GLY A 139 -11.25 14.83 -8.24
N THR A 140 -11.68 14.02 -7.28
CA THR A 140 -12.74 14.41 -6.34
C THR A 140 -12.14 15.33 -5.28
N LYS A 141 -12.49 16.62 -5.31
CA LYS A 141 -12.12 17.56 -4.23
C LYS A 141 -12.62 17.01 -2.90
N PRO A 142 -11.79 17.02 -1.84
CA PRO A 142 -12.27 16.66 -0.53
C PRO A 142 -13.45 17.58 -0.17
N ASP A 143 -14.57 16.99 0.20
CA ASP A 143 -15.69 17.74 0.78
C ASP A 143 -15.17 18.46 2.02
N ASP A 144 -15.29 19.79 2.02
CA ASP A 144 -14.99 20.70 3.15
C ASP A 144 -15.93 20.50 4.36
N ALA A 145 -16.65 19.38 4.40
CA ALA A 145 -17.68 19.07 5.39
C ALA A 145 -17.14 18.72 6.80
N GLY A 146 -15.82 18.56 6.97
CA GLY A 146 -15.23 18.17 8.27
C GLY A 146 -14.60 19.31 9.08
N ARG A 147 -14.50 20.53 8.55
CA ARG A 147 -13.73 21.62 9.20
C ARG A 147 -14.54 22.63 10.00
N LYS A 148 -15.79 22.34 10.33
CA LYS A 148 -16.62 23.19 11.20
C LYS A 148 -17.10 22.38 12.41
N ALA A 149 -16.23 22.19 13.38
CA ALA A 149 -16.54 22.00 14.80
C ALA A 149 -15.25 21.93 15.62
N ASN A 150 -14.69 23.07 15.98
CA ASN A 150 -14.25 23.52 17.30
C ASN A 150 -13.43 24.80 17.15
#